data_f8cd29783f6a85b67c06186c8873b5d2
#
_entry.id   f8cd29783f6a85b67c06186c8873b5d2
#
_cell.length_a   1.000
_cell.length_b   1.000
_cell.length_c   1.000
_cell.angle_alpha   90.00
_cell.angle_beta   90.00
_cell.angle_gamma   90.00
#
_symmetry.space_group_name_H-M   'P 1'
#
loop_
_entity.id
_entity.type
_entity.pdbx_description
1 polymer ?
#
loop_
_entity_poly.entity_id
_entity_poly.type
_entity_poly.pdbx_seq_one_letter_code
_entity_poly.pdbx_strand_id
1 'polypeptide(L)'
;ETGGMMGVYMNTAHTLCTVEPQDCTQYTIAVSRHGTQIPMPYTLTAYATCPMEFRALPQAWSHRAVFHGTWRAPLHAAAPDEWYQPQYRLTVQEDTFLPRIQLMLTTVLTVPVRLTLCRSGERIHCLSTASKTSCTGNFSRGMVVSDIQALQPGTYTLLLSASQPHMHVGQSYALTVESSVPVHVEGLPAIGAGMYHRKVHSPASCVWKLDVPRRMPLMVCAAQDATGPLCVSITTHSHELATAHAFDDTHYVFLSTTPLEAGTYLLRVHGMAPVHVDMFGAQPVTLAPHSSELL
;
A
#
# COMPACT_ATOMS: atom_id res chain seq x y z
N GLU A 1 5.18 -29.06 -0.40
CA GLU A 1 5.71 -28.91 -1.76
C GLU A 1 4.53 -28.85 -2.72
N THR A 2 4.37 -27.73 -3.39
CA THR A 2 3.34 -27.52 -4.38
C THR A 2 3.84 -28.10 -5.69
N GLY A 3 3.41 -29.28 -6.05
CA GLY A 3 3.49 -29.80 -7.41
C GLY A 3 2.65 -28.90 -8.31
N GLY A 4 3.19 -27.75 -8.68
CA GLY A 4 2.42 -26.74 -9.35
C GLY A 4 2.35 -26.99 -10.84
N MET A 5 1.27 -27.51 -11.30
CA MET A 5 0.85 -27.20 -12.66
C MET A 5 -0.02 -25.97 -12.62
N MET A 6 0.55 -24.85 -12.97
CA MET A 6 -0.17 -23.61 -13.22
C MET A 6 -0.77 -23.69 -14.62
N GLY A 7 -2.05 -24.01 -14.71
CA GLY A 7 -2.79 -23.81 -15.95
C GLY A 7 -2.82 -22.33 -16.32
N VAL A 8 -2.53 -22.00 -17.56
CA VAL A 8 -2.82 -20.67 -18.10
C VAL A 8 -4.33 -20.53 -18.19
N TYR A 9 -4.89 -19.39 -17.76
CA TYR A 9 -6.31 -19.11 -18.00
C TYR A 9 -6.60 -19.16 -19.51
N MET A 10 -7.40 -20.11 -19.91
CA MET A 10 -7.80 -20.27 -21.30
C MET A 10 -9.21 -19.71 -21.48
N ASN A 11 -9.42 -18.95 -22.53
CA ASN A 11 -10.75 -18.46 -22.91
C ASN A 11 -11.53 -19.55 -23.65
N THR A 12 -11.66 -20.72 -23.02
CA THR A 12 -12.35 -21.88 -23.55
C THR A 12 -13.36 -22.41 -22.54
N ALA A 13 -14.39 -23.08 -23.01
CA ALA A 13 -15.40 -23.73 -22.16
C ALA A 13 -14.84 -24.94 -21.39
N HIS A 14 -13.69 -25.44 -21.77
CA HIS A 14 -13.06 -26.61 -21.19
C HIS A 14 -11.57 -26.38 -20.93
N THR A 15 -11.08 -26.88 -19.82
CA THR A 15 -9.66 -26.91 -19.45
C THR A 15 -9.29 -28.34 -19.08
N LEU A 16 -8.20 -28.85 -19.64
CA LEU A 16 -7.64 -30.15 -19.32
C LEU A 16 -6.31 -29.96 -18.58
N CYS A 17 -6.14 -30.64 -17.47
CA CYS A 17 -4.91 -30.73 -16.72
C CYS A 17 -4.54 -32.19 -16.55
N THR A 18 -3.30 -32.55 -16.86
CA THR A 18 -2.75 -33.89 -16.59
C THR A 18 -1.79 -33.75 -15.40
N VAL A 19 -1.99 -34.58 -14.39
CA VAL A 19 -1.12 -34.64 -13.21
C VAL A 19 -0.37 -35.96 -13.22
N GLU A 20 0.95 -35.90 -13.23
CA GLU A 20 1.76 -37.08 -13.02
C GLU A 20 1.77 -37.41 -11.52
N PRO A 21 1.43 -38.66 -11.13
CA PRO A 21 1.43 -39.05 -9.73
C PRO A 21 2.85 -38.92 -9.16
N GLN A 22 2.97 -38.13 -8.10
CA GLN A 22 4.14 -38.15 -7.24
C GLN A 22 3.84 -39.03 -6.03
N ASP A 23 4.81 -39.27 -5.17
CA ASP A 23 4.70 -40.13 -3.96
C ASP A 23 3.74 -39.57 -2.89
N CYS A 24 2.70 -38.85 -3.29
CA CYS A 24 1.67 -38.37 -2.39
C CYS A 24 0.32 -39.03 -2.67
N THR A 25 -0.40 -39.33 -1.59
CA THR A 25 -1.70 -40.00 -1.63
C THR A 25 -2.89 -39.05 -1.74
N GLN A 26 -2.66 -37.76 -1.62
CA GLN A 26 -3.71 -36.73 -1.62
C GLN A 26 -3.30 -35.53 -2.48
N TYR A 27 -4.25 -35.08 -3.30
CA TYR A 27 -4.11 -33.87 -4.12
C TYR A 27 -5.26 -32.93 -3.86
N THR A 28 -4.99 -31.63 -3.85
CA THR A 28 -6.03 -30.60 -3.83
C THR A 28 -6.16 -30.03 -5.24
N ILE A 29 -7.37 -30.10 -5.78
CA ILE A 29 -7.72 -29.48 -7.07
C ILE A 29 -8.41 -28.15 -6.78
N ALA A 30 -7.84 -27.06 -7.24
CA ALA A 30 -8.45 -25.75 -7.18
C ALA A 30 -8.97 -25.36 -8.58
N VAL A 31 -10.27 -25.15 -8.67
CA VAL A 31 -10.90 -24.62 -9.89
C VAL A 31 -11.13 -23.15 -9.70
N SER A 32 -10.52 -22.32 -10.55
CA SER A 32 -10.63 -20.86 -10.48
C SER A 32 -11.01 -20.30 -11.83
N ARG A 33 -11.74 -19.18 -11.81
CA ARG A 33 -12.15 -18.44 -12.99
C ARG A 33 -11.54 -17.04 -12.96
N HIS A 34 -11.05 -16.58 -14.10
CA HIS A 34 -10.56 -15.21 -14.26
C HIS A 34 -11.70 -14.24 -14.56
N GLY A 35 -11.71 -13.11 -13.89
CA GLY A 35 -12.31 -11.85 -14.38
C GLY A 35 -13.79 -11.60 -14.11
N THR A 36 -14.57 -12.46 -13.47
CA THR A 36 -15.97 -12.12 -13.13
C THR A 36 -16.39 -12.66 -11.77
N GLN A 37 -17.21 -11.87 -11.06
CA GLN A 37 -17.79 -12.25 -9.76
C GLN A 37 -19.13 -13.02 -9.90
N ILE A 38 -19.56 -13.31 -11.13
CA ILE A 38 -20.83 -14.00 -11.36
C ILE A 38 -20.62 -15.50 -11.10
N PRO A 39 -21.35 -16.11 -10.17
CA PRO A 39 -21.30 -17.55 -9.96
C PRO A 39 -21.68 -18.27 -11.26
N MET A 40 -20.89 -19.23 -11.67
CA MET A 40 -21.19 -20.10 -12.80
C MET A 40 -21.07 -21.55 -12.39
N PRO A 41 -22.01 -22.39 -12.81
CA PRO A 41 -21.88 -23.82 -12.63
C PRO A 41 -20.70 -24.34 -13.46
N TYR A 42 -19.98 -25.28 -12.90
CA TYR A 42 -18.92 -25.99 -13.59
C TYR A 42 -19.03 -27.50 -13.29
N THR A 43 -18.50 -28.31 -14.18
CA THR A 43 -18.35 -29.75 -13.98
C THR A 43 -16.86 -30.07 -13.95
N LEU A 44 -16.45 -30.73 -12.88
CA LEU A 44 -15.11 -31.29 -12.76
C LEU A 44 -15.20 -32.79 -13.02
N THR A 45 -14.48 -33.26 -14.02
CA THR A 45 -14.37 -34.69 -14.33
C THR A 45 -12.90 -35.08 -14.20
N ALA A 46 -12.64 -36.16 -13.47
CA ALA A 46 -11.29 -36.67 -13.37
C ALA A 46 -11.25 -38.14 -13.80
N TYR A 47 -10.17 -38.49 -14.47
CA TYR A 47 -9.88 -39.85 -14.90
C TYR A 47 -8.57 -40.30 -14.28
N ALA A 48 -8.54 -41.49 -13.73
CA ALA A 48 -7.34 -42.08 -13.16
C ALA A 48 -7.25 -43.58 -13.50
N THR A 49 -6.07 -44.11 -13.44
CA THR A 49 -5.80 -45.54 -13.64
C THR A 49 -6.03 -46.36 -12.39
N CYS A 50 -6.29 -45.71 -11.24
CA CYS A 50 -6.61 -46.38 -9.97
C CYS A 50 -7.87 -45.74 -9.35
N PRO A 51 -8.53 -46.46 -8.42
CA PRO A 51 -9.64 -45.90 -7.69
C PRO A 51 -9.25 -44.61 -6.96
N MET A 52 -10.09 -43.60 -7.06
CA MET A 52 -9.91 -42.33 -6.36
C MET A 52 -11.22 -41.86 -5.75
N GLU A 53 -11.12 -41.15 -4.66
CA GLU A 53 -12.23 -40.51 -3.99
C GLU A 53 -12.16 -39.00 -4.16
N PHE A 54 -13.27 -38.40 -4.51
CA PHE A 54 -13.44 -36.94 -4.52
C PHE A 54 -14.31 -36.52 -3.35
N ARG A 55 -13.86 -35.53 -2.63
CA ARG A 55 -14.68 -34.80 -1.68
C ARG A 55 -14.45 -33.30 -1.79
N ALA A 56 -15.51 -32.54 -1.68
CA ALA A 56 -15.38 -31.10 -1.52
C ALA A 56 -14.64 -30.79 -0.21
N LEU A 57 -13.61 -29.99 -0.29
CA LEU A 57 -13.00 -29.46 0.92
C LEU A 57 -13.98 -28.49 1.57
N PRO A 58 -14.11 -28.53 2.91
CA PRO A 58 -14.85 -27.50 3.62
C PRO A 58 -14.26 -26.13 3.26
N GLN A 59 -15.13 -25.12 3.20
CA GLN A 59 -14.67 -23.75 2.95
C GLN A 59 -13.62 -23.39 4.00
N ALA A 60 -12.38 -23.20 3.55
CA ALA A 60 -11.24 -22.98 4.44
C ALA A 60 -11.36 -21.64 5.19
N TRP A 61 -12.20 -20.74 4.68
CA TRP A 61 -12.32 -19.38 5.14
C TRP A 61 -13.73 -19.11 5.67
N SER A 62 -13.80 -18.79 6.97
CA SER A 62 -15.09 -18.48 7.62
C SER A 62 -15.51 -17.04 7.34
N HIS A 63 -14.55 -16.18 7.06
CA HIS A 63 -14.76 -14.75 6.86
C HIS A 63 -14.14 -14.30 5.56
N ARG A 64 -14.88 -13.46 4.82
CA ARG A 64 -14.44 -12.90 3.55
C ARG A 64 -14.88 -11.47 3.44
N ALA A 65 -13.95 -10.59 3.06
CA ALA A 65 -14.22 -9.21 2.70
C ALA A 65 -13.61 -8.89 1.33
N VAL A 66 -14.29 -8.06 0.54
CA VAL A 66 -13.81 -7.63 -0.79
C VAL A 66 -13.88 -6.11 -0.85
N PHE A 67 -12.78 -5.50 -1.26
CA PHE A 67 -12.63 -4.06 -1.40
C PHE A 67 -12.29 -3.74 -2.86
N HIS A 68 -13.02 -2.81 -3.44
CA HIS A 68 -12.78 -2.33 -4.80
C HIS A 68 -12.21 -0.93 -4.79
N GLY A 69 -11.32 -0.65 -5.71
CA GLY A 69 -10.73 0.68 -5.87
C GLY A 69 -10.11 0.89 -7.24
N THR A 70 -9.49 2.03 -7.40
CA THR A 70 -8.75 2.40 -8.61
C THR A 70 -7.37 2.91 -8.23
N TRP A 71 -6.38 2.66 -9.10
CA TRP A 71 -5.04 3.22 -8.95
C TRP A 71 -5.09 4.74 -9.11
N ARG A 72 -4.41 5.46 -8.24
CA ARG A 72 -4.41 6.92 -8.20
C ARG A 72 -3.18 7.51 -8.86
N ALA A 73 -3.33 8.74 -9.37
CA ALA A 73 -2.19 9.52 -9.84
C ALA A 73 -1.27 9.92 -8.67
N PRO A 74 0.05 9.99 -8.89
CA PRO A 74 0.97 10.55 -7.93
C PRO A 74 0.69 12.05 -7.73
N LEU A 75 1.07 12.58 -6.57
CA LEU A 75 1.01 14.01 -6.27
C LEU A 75 1.93 14.80 -7.22
N HIS A 76 3.11 14.27 -7.50
CA HIS A 76 4.09 14.77 -8.48
C HIS A 76 5.03 13.63 -8.90
N ALA A 77 5.80 13.81 -9.97
CA ALA A 77 6.62 12.75 -10.56
C ALA A 77 7.68 12.17 -9.61
N ALA A 78 8.21 12.98 -8.71
CA ALA A 78 9.21 12.56 -7.71
C ALA A 78 8.60 12.00 -6.43
N ALA A 79 7.26 11.97 -6.29
CA ALA A 79 6.62 11.40 -5.10
C ALA A 79 6.82 9.87 -5.07
N PRO A 80 7.20 9.30 -3.92
CA PRO A 80 7.31 7.86 -3.78
C PRO A 80 5.96 7.19 -3.97
N ASP A 81 5.98 6.02 -4.56
CA ASP A 81 4.77 5.26 -4.89
C ASP A 81 3.89 5.00 -3.66
N GLU A 82 4.48 4.79 -2.49
CA GLU A 82 3.77 4.53 -1.25
C GLU A 82 2.83 5.66 -0.82
N TRP A 83 3.09 6.89 -1.24
CA TRP A 83 2.28 8.05 -0.84
C TRP A 83 0.87 8.03 -1.43
N TYR A 84 0.70 7.49 -2.61
CA TYR A 84 -0.58 7.53 -3.31
C TYR A 84 -1.17 6.13 -3.63
N GLN A 85 -0.38 5.08 -3.47
CA GLN A 85 -0.89 3.73 -3.62
C GLN A 85 -1.90 3.36 -2.53
N PRO A 86 -2.87 2.49 -2.84
CA PRO A 86 -3.89 2.08 -1.88
C PRO A 86 -3.27 1.35 -0.70
N GLN A 87 -3.71 1.70 0.50
CA GLN A 87 -3.32 1.03 1.73
C GLN A 87 -4.54 0.72 2.58
N TYR A 88 -4.49 -0.39 3.29
CA TYR A 88 -5.55 -0.84 4.18
C TYR A 88 -4.97 -1.17 5.56
N ARG A 89 -5.70 -0.85 6.61
CA ARG A 89 -5.43 -1.32 7.96
C ARG A 89 -6.08 -2.68 8.13
N LEU A 90 -5.31 -3.66 8.59
CA LEU A 90 -5.78 -4.99 8.97
C LEU A 90 -5.57 -5.14 10.48
N THR A 91 -6.64 -5.38 11.24
CA THR A 91 -6.57 -5.59 12.68
C THR A 91 -6.95 -7.03 13.02
N VAL A 92 -6.06 -7.71 13.72
CA VAL A 92 -6.25 -9.04 14.30
C VAL A 92 -6.42 -8.87 15.80
N GLN A 93 -7.53 -9.33 16.36
CA GLN A 93 -7.86 -9.18 17.78
C GLN A 93 -6.96 -10.03 18.68
N GLU A 94 -6.72 -9.57 19.91
CA GLU A 94 -5.79 -10.20 20.84
C GLU A 94 -6.24 -11.59 21.33
N ASP A 95 -7.54 -11.85 21.38
CA ASP A 95 -8.12 -13.13 21.77
C ASP A 95 -8.11 -14.17 20.65
N THR A 96 -7.58 -13.79 19.48
CA THR A 96 -7.58 -14.62 18.29
C THR A 96 -6.35 -15.54 18.27
N PHE A 97 -6.57 -16.84 18.31
CA PHE A 97 -5.48 -17.82 18.21
C PHE A 97 -5.00 -17.92 16.76
N LEU A 98 -3.79 -17.41 16.50
CA LEU A 98 -2.98 -17.54 15.28
C LEU A 98 -3.80 -17.71 13.98
N PRO A 99 -4.51 -16.67 13.52
CA PRO A 99 -5.37 -16.77 12.35
C PRO A 99 -4.58 -17.07 11.09
N ARG A 100 -5.17 -17.88 10.23
CA ARG A 100 -4.76 -18.01 8.85
C ARG A 100 -5.49 -16.96 8.03
N ILE A 101 -4.74 -16.19 7.23
CA ILE A 101 -5.27 -15.11 6.41
C ILE A 101 -4.74 -15.26 4.99
N GLN A 102 -5.63 -15.23 4.01
CA GLN A 102 -5.29 -15.15 2.62
C GLN A 102 -5.64 -13.77 2.07
N LEU A 103 -4.67 -13.14 1.46
CA LEU A 103 -4.80 -11.85 0.79
C LEU A 103 -4.68 -12.06 -0.71
N MET A 104 -5.65 -11.63 -1.47
CA MET A 104 -5.64 -11.72 -2.92
C MET A 104 -5.90 -10.35 -3.52
N LEU A 105 -4.96 -9.86 -4.31
CA LEU A 105 -5.12 -8.65 -5.11
C LEU A 105 -5.29 -9.03 -6.57
N THR A 106 -6.35 -8.57 -7.18
CA THR A 106 -6.64 -8.75 -8.60
C THR A 106 -6.82 -7.41 -9.29
N THR A 107 -6.38 -7.33 -10.54
CA THR A 107 -6.54 -6.16 -11.40
C THR A 107 -6.55 -6.62 -12.86
N VAL A 108 -6.56 -5.70 -13.82
CA VAL A 108 -6.41 -6.05 -15.23
C VAL A 108 -5.05 -6.70 -15.51
N LEU A 109 -5.00 -7.66 -16.42
CA LEU A 109 -3.82 -8.50 -16.70
C LEU A 109 -2.53 -7.75 -17.07
N THR A 110 -2.67 -6.51 -17.52
CA THR A 110 -1.52 -5.69 -17.93
C THR A 110 -0.79 -5.03 -16.77
N VAL A 111 -1.43 -4.96 -15.60
CA VAL A 111 -0.87 -4.28 -14.41
C VAL A 111 -0.07 -5.26 -13.56
N PRO A 112 1.26 -5.10 -13.45
CA PRO A 112 2.03 -5.87 -12.50
C PRO A 112 1.76 -5.36 -11.09
N VAL A 113 1.38 -6.25 -10.18
CA VAL A 113 0.99 -5.91 -8.80
C VAL A 113 1.76 -6.72 -7.76
N ARG A 114 1.84 -6.17 -6.55
CA ARG A 114 2.47 -6.77 -5.38
C ARG A 114 1.69 -6.41 -4.13
N LEU A 115 1.65 -7.33 -3.17
CA LEU A 115 1.16 -7.09 -1.80
C LEU A 115 2.33 -7.05 -0.82
N THR A 116 2.29 -6.08 0.08
CA THR A 116 3.23 -6.01 1.20
C THR A 116 2.45 -5.75 2.48
N LEU A 117 2.65 -6.60 3.49
CA LEU A 117 2.08 -6.45 4.82
C LEU A 117 3.17 -5.97 5.77
N CYS A 118 2.91 -4.87 6.47
CA CYS A 118 3.82 -4.27 7.44
C CYS A 118 3.14 -4.20 8.81
N ARG A 119 3.90 -4.40 9.89
CA ARG A 119 3.40 -4.24 11.26
C ARG A 119 3.41 -2.75 11.62
N SER A 120 2.31 -2.07 11.37
CA SER A 120 2.16 -0.64 11.65
C SER A 120 0.72 -0.30 12.07
N GLY A 121 -0.25 -0.44 11.17
CA GLY A 121 -1.61 0.07 11.35
C GLY A 121 -1.79 1.51 10.88
N GLU A 122 -0.71 2.22 10.65
CA GLU A 122 -0.68 3.56 10.08
C GLU A 122 -0.25 3.51 8.61
N ARG A 123 -0.50 4.59 7.89
CA ARG A 123 -0.06 4.70 6.50
C ARG A 123 1.46 4.61 6.40
N ILE A 124 1.96 3.75 5.51
CA ILE A 124 3.38 3.64 5.20
C ILE A 124 3.77 4.78 4.27
N HIS A 125 4.75 5.56 4.68
CA HIS A 125 5.30 6.67 3.90
C HIS A 125 6.67 6.35 3.31
N CYS A 126 7.35 5.35 3.86
CA CYS A 126 8.64 4.87 3.39
C CYS A 126 8.72 3.37 3.62
N LEU A 127 8.78 2.60 2.54
CA LEU A 127 8.79 1.15 2.63
C LEU A 127 10.14 0.58 3.12
N SER A 128 11.23 1.32 2.92
CA SER A 128 12.56 0.90 3.39
C SER A 128 12.67 0.89 4.91
N THR A 129 11.93 1.76 5.60
CA THR A 129 11.93 1.86 7.08
C THR A 129 10.81 1.06 7.73
N ALA A 130 9.85 0.57 6.95
CA ALA A 130 8.71 -0.17 7.47
C ALA A 130 9.08 -1.60 7.88
N SER A 131 8.56 -2.04 9.02
CA SER A 131 8.71 -3.43 9.49
C SER A 131 7.82 -4.36 8.66
N LYS A 132 8.42 -4.99 7.64
CA LYS A 132 7.72 -5.93 6.75
C LYS A 132 7.46 -7.25 7.47
N THR A 133 6.21 -7.66 7.50
CA THR A 133 5.78 -8.97 8.02
C THR A 133 5.69 -10.01 6.91
N SER A 134 5.17 -9.61 5.74
CA SER A 134 5.04 -10.47 4.56
C SER A 134 5.10 -9.65 3.29
N CYS A 135 5.61 -10.25 2.22
CA CYS A 135 5.62 -9.67 0.89
C CYS A 135 5.49 -10.78 -0.14
N THR A 136 4.71 -10.56 -1.18
CA THR A 136 4.52 -11.53 -2.27
C THR A 136 5.71 -11.64 -3.23
N GLY A 137 6.84 -11.02 -2.90
CA GLY A 137 8.05 -11.07 -3.71
C GLY A 137 8.00 -10.13 -4.90
N ASN A 138 8.25 -10.64 -6.10
CA ASN A 138 8.24 -9.87 -7.33
C ASN A 138 6.82 -9.45 -7.75
N PHE A 139 6.73 -8.43 -8.59
CA PHE A 139 5.46 -8.04 -9.20
C PHE A 139 4.92 -9.13 -10.12
N SER A 140 3.64 -9.47 -9.96
CA SER A 140 2.92 -10.44 -10.80
C SER A 140 1.82 -9.75 -11.59
N ARG A 141 1.63 -10.14 -12.86
CA ARG A 141 0.62 -9.54 -13.74
C ARG A 141 -0.79 -9.97 -13.36
N GLY A 142 -1.67 -9.00 -13.19
CA GLY A 142 -3.11 -9.17 -13.02
C GLY A 142 -3.55 -9.73 -11.67
N MET A 143 -2.74 -10.56 -11.01
CA MET A 143 -3.11 -11.16 -9.74
C MET A 143 -1.89 -11.51 -8.89
N VAL A 144 -2.04 -11.37 -7.59
CA VAL A 144 -1.11 -11.87 -6.59
C VAL A 144 -1.87 -12.38 -5.37
N VAL A 145 -1.35 -13.45 -4.77
CA VAL A 145 -1.92 -14.06 -3.56
C VAL A 145 -0.84 -14.19 -2.51
N SER A 146 -1.19 -13.87 -1.28
CA SER A 146 -0.36 -14.09 -0.09
C SER A 146 -1.14 -14.92 0.92
N ASP A 147 -0.62 -16.08 1.30
CA ASP A 147 -1.16 -16.94 2.34
C ASP A 147 -0.31 -16.80 3.60
N ILE A 148 -0.89 -16.23 4.64
CA ILE A 148 -0.20 -15.92 5.88
C ILE A 148 -0.70 -16.88 6.95
N GLN A 149 0.18 -17.73 7.42
CA GLN A 149 -0.07 -18.68 8.49
C GLN A 149 0.28 -18.03 9.83
N ALA A 150 -0.60 -18.17 10.80
CA ALA A 150 -0.35 -17.78 12.19
C ALA A 150 0.05 -16.30 12.37
N LEU A 151 -0.72 -15.38 11.80
CA LEU A 151 -0.49 -13.95 12.00
C LEU A 151 -0.72 -13.58 13.47
N GLN A 152 0.23 -12.90 14.08
CA GLN A 152 0.12 -12.48 15.49
C GLN A 152 -0.99 -11.44 15.66
N PRO A 153 -1.66 -11.37 16.83
CA PRO A 153 -2.55 -10.26 17.15
C PRO A 153 -1.86 -8.91 17.01
N GLY A 154 -2.62 -7.91 16.58
CA GLY A 154 -2.11 -6.56 16.38
C GLY A 154 -2.67 -5.88 15.14
N THR A 155 -2.09 -4.74 14.82
CA THR A 155 -2.52 -3.91 13.71
C THR A 155 -1.44 -3.86 12.63
N TYR A 156 -1.86 -4.03 11.40
CA TYR A 156 -0.99 -4.13 10.25
C TYR A 156 -1.46 -3.16 9.15
N THR A 157 -0.53 -2.75 8.31
CA THR A 157 -0.82 -2.02 7.08
C THR A 157 -0.54 -2.91 5.89
N LEU A 158 -1.54 -3.08 5.05
CA LEU A 158 -1.45 -3.76 3.78
C LEU A 158 -1.28 -2.72 2.67
N LEU A 159 -0.13 -2.72 2.03
CA LEU A 159 0.20 -1.87 0.89
C LEU A 159 -0.03 -2.65 -0.40
N LEU A 160 -0.89 -2.11 -1.26
CA LEU A 160 -1.13 -2.59 -2.61
C LEU A 160 -0.23 -1.81 -3.57
N SER A 161 0.71 -2.48 -4.21
CA SER A 161 1.65 -1.83 -5.12
C SER A 161 1.42 -2.25 -6.57
N ALA A 162 1.38 -1.28 -7.48
CA ALA A 162 1.50 -1.50 -8.92
C ALA A 162 2.88 -1.07 -9.39
N SER A 163 3.49 -1.82 -10.29
CA SER A 163 4.71 -1.36 -10.96
C SER A 163 4.37 -0.23 -11.93
N GLN A 164 5.14 0.85 -11.93
CA GLN A 164 4.88 2.04 -12.75
C GLN A 164 3.42 2.55 -12.61
N PRO A 165 2.96 2.88 -11.40
CA PRO A 165 1.57 3.14 -11.12
C PRO A 165 0.98 4.32 -11.90
N HIS A 166 1.81 5.29 -12.34
CA HIS A 166 1.41 6.39 -13.19
C HIS A 166 0.85 5.93 -14.56
N MET A 167 1.26 4.75 -15.04
CA MET A 167 0.75 4.14 -16.27
C MET A 167 -0.62 3.49 -16.09
N HIS A 168 -1.07 3.31 -14.87
CA HIS A 168 -2.26 2.53 -14.52
C HIS A 168 -3.34 3.34 -13.81
N VAL A 169 -3.22 4.67 -13.81
CA VAL A 169 -4.18 5.58 -13.20
C VAL A 169 -5.59 5.33 -13.71
N GLY A 170 -6.55 5.20 -12.79
CA GLY A 170 -7.95 4.94 -13.10
C GLY A 170 -8.29 3.46 -13.36
N GLN A 171 -7.31 2.58 -13.53
CA GLN A 171 -7.58 1.14 -13.65
C GLN A 171 -8.04 0.57 -12.31
N SER A 172 -8.98 -0.37 -12.36
CA SER A 172 -9.59 -0.96 -11.18
C SER A 172 -8.74 -2.07 -10.59
N TYR A 173 -8.86 -2.24 -9.28
CA TYR A 173 -8.38 -3.42 -8.55
C TYR A 173 -9.45 -3.94 -7.60
N ALA A 174 -9.31 -5.20 -7.20
CA ALA A 174 -10.06 -5.79 -6.09
C ALA A 174 -9.08 -6.46 -5.11
N LEU A 175 -9.22 -6.10 -3.84
CA LEU A 175 -8.55 -6.77 -2.72
C LEU A 175 -9.56 -7.70 -2.05
N THR A 176 -9.27 -8.98 -2.04
CA THR A 176 -10.04 -9.97 -1.27
C THR A 176 -9.21 -10.36 -0.05
N VAL A 177 -9.83 -10.31 1.10
CA VAL A 177 -9.27 -10.77 2.37
C VAL A 177 -10.13 -11.93 2.86
N GLU A 178 -9.53 -13.09 3.01
CA GLU A 178 -10.17 -14.29 3.54
C GLU A 178 -9.45 -14.72 4.81
N SER A 179 -10.19 -15.09 5.85
CA SER A 179 -9.60 -15.47 7.13
C SER A 179 -10.37 -16.57 7.84
N SER A 180 -9.66 -17.35 8.67
CA SER A 180 -10.25 -18.40 9.51
C SER A 180 -11.02 -17.83 10.72
N VAL A 181 -10.83 -16.55 11.04
CA VAL A 181 -11.42 -15.84 12.18
C VAL A 181 -11.84 -14.43 11.75
N PRO A 182 -12.73 -13.75 12.49
CA PRO A 182 -13.04 -12.36 12.20
C PRO A 182 -11.79 -11.48 12.23
N VAL A 183 -11.60 -10.69 11.16
CA VAL A 183 -10.58 -9.64 11.10
C VAL A 183 -11.24 -8.35 10.64
N HIS A 184 -10.76 -7.23 11.15
CA HIS A 184 -11.24 -5.93 10.71
C HIS A 184 -10.31 -5.37 9.64
N VAL A 185 -10.89 -4.92 8.53
CA VAL A 185 -10.13 -4.31 7.42
C VAL A 185 -10.79 -3.01 7.04
N GLU A 186 -10.01 -1.94 6.98
CA GLU A 186 -10.47 -0.63 6.55
C GLU A 186 -9.46 0.07 5.64
N GLY A 187 -9.95 0.85 4.69
CA GLY A 187 -9.09 1.64 3.81
C GLY A 187 -8.42 2.79 4.55
N LEU A 188 -7.11 2.90 4.46
CA LEU A 188 -6.40 4.06 4.97
C LEU A 188 -6.56 5.23 3.99
N PRO A 189 -6.93 6.43 4.48
CA PRO A 189 -7.07 7.59 3.61
C PRO A 189 -5.75 7.90 2.91
N ALA A 190 -5.81 8.34 1.66
CA ALA A 190 -4.62 8.82 0.96
C ALA A 190 -4.04 10.04 1.68
N ILE A 191 -2.76 10.32 1.45
CA ILE A 191 -2.13 11.55 1.97
C ILE A 191 -2.98 12.75 1.55
N GLY A 192 -3.30 13.59 2.50
CA GLY A 192 -4.08 14.81 2.29
C GLY A 192 -5.55 14.60 1.95
N ALA A 193 -6.10 13.38 2.04
CA ALA A 193 -7.51 13.13 1.79
C ALA A 193 -8.39 13.95 2.74
N GLY A 194 -9.29 14.77 2.19
CA GLY A 194 -10.17 15.65 2.97
C GLY A 194 -9.47 16.86 3.59
N MET A 195 -8.20 17.10 3.27
CA MET A 195 -7.43 18.24 3.76
C MET A 195 -7.25 19.31 2.68
N TYR A 196 -7.01 20.54 3.11
CA TYR A 196 -6.57 21.61 2.21
C TYR A 196 -5.13 21.36 1.79
N HIS A 197 -4.88 21.55 0.50
CA HIS A 197 -3.60 21.29 -0.13
C HIS A 197 -2.93 22.61 -0.57
N ARG A 198 -1.68 22.79 -0.21
CA ARG A 198 -0.83 23.89 -0.66
C ARG A 198 0.41 23.31 -1.30
N LYS A 199 0.67 23.68 -2.56
CA LYS A 199 1.86 23.29 -3.30
C LYS A 199 2.78 24.49 -3.50
N VAL A 200 4.06 24.30 -3.27
CA VAL A 200 5.10 25.29 -3.55
C VAL A 200 6.32 24.63 -4.18
N HIS A 201 7.03 25.41 -4.99
CA HIS A 201 8.34 25.05 -5.49
C HIS A 201 9.39 25.88 -4.77
N SER A 202 10.47 25.24 -4.41
CA SER A 202 11.58 25.83 -3.71
C SER A 202 12.85 25.72 -4.52
N PRO A 203 13.76 26.70 -4.48
CA PRO A 203 15.18 26.44 -4.75
C PRO A 203 15.70 25.40 -3.76
N ALA A 204 16.93 24.94 -3.95
CA ALA A 204 17.53 23.88 -3.13
C ALA A 204 17.44 24.11 -1.61
N SER A 205 17.48 25.36 -1.17
CA SER A 205 17.32 25.73 0.25
C SER A 205 16.49 26.98 0.37
N CYS A 206 15.51 26.94 1.27
CA CYS A 206 14.67 28.09 1.52
C CYS A 206 13.99 28.05 2.88
N VAL A 207 13.51 29.20 3.31
CA VAL A 207 12.73 29.37 4.54
C VAL A 207 11.45 30.12 4.19
N TRP A 208 10.32 29.59 4.65
CA TRP A 208 9.04 30.26 4.56
C TRP A 208 8.48 30.55 5.95
N LYS A 209 7.84 31.70 6.06
CA LYS A 209 6.92 31.99 7.13
C LYS A 209 5.64 31.18 6.89
N LEU A 210 5.28 30.35 7.83
CA LEU A 210 4.11 29.50 7.82
C LEU A 210 3.12 29.99 8.87
N ASP A 211 1.97 30.48 8.43
CA ASP A 211 0.90 30.90 9.33
C ASP A 211 -0.17 29.80 9.44
N VAL A 212 -0.35 29.26 10.63
CA VAL A 212 -1.33 28.23 11.01
C VAL A 212 -2.54 28.93 11.65
N PRO A 213 -3.74 28.87 11.04
CA PRO A 213 -4.86 29.70 11.48
C PRO A 213 -5.53 29.21 12.77
N ARG A 214 -5.40 27.91 13.06
CA ARG A 214 -5.92 27.28 14.29
C ARG A 214 -5.13 26.02 14.63
N ARG A 215 -5.30 25.49 15.82
CA ARG A 215 -4.69 24.22 16.23
C ARG A 215 -5.04 23.08 15.27
N MET A 216 -4.05 22.52 14.59
CA MET A 216 -4.22 21.40 13.66
C MET A 216 -2.90 20.67 13.38
N PRO A 217 -2.94 19.38 13.05
CA PRO A 217 -1.78 18.69 12.49
C PRO A 217 -1.51 19.17 11.06
N LEU A 218 -0.24 19.15 10.67
CA LEU A 218 0.20 19.36 9.30
C LEU A 218 0.92 18.12 8.79
N MET A 219 0.74 17.84 7.50
CA MET A 219 1.55 16.90 6.76
C MET A 219 2.32 17.68 5.71
N VAL A 220 3.61 17.42 5.61
CA VAL A 220 4.50 18.04 4.62
C VAL A 220 5.19 16.92 3.86
N CYS A 221 4.99 16.91 2.56
CA CYS A 221 5.68 16.01 1.64
C CYS A 221 6.65 16.85 0.83
N ALA A 222 7.93 16.54 0.88
CA ALA A 222 8.92 17.21 0.06
C ALA A 222 9.67 16.20 -0.79
N ALA A 223 9.93 16.54 -2.04
CA ALA A 223 10.73 15.73 -2.95
C ALA A 223 11.61 16.61 -3.81
N GLN A 224 12.81 16.16 -4.14
CA GLN A 224 13.74 16.82 -5.04
C GLN A 224 14.02 15.96 -6.28
N ASP A 225 14.40 16.60 -7.37
CA ASP A 225 14.65 15.90 -8.64
C ASP A 225 16.00 15.17 -8.68
N ALA A 226 16.86 15.37 -7.68
CA ALA A 226 18.16 14.72 -7.57
C ALA A 226 18.26 13.88 -6.29
N THR A 227 19.09 12.84 -6.34
CA THR A 227 19.48 12.10 -5.12
C THR A 227 20.36 12.96 -4.25
N GLY A 228 20.20 12.85 -2.94
CA GLY A 228 21.00 13.57 -1.97
C GLY A 228 20.21 13.97 -0.73
N PRO A 229 20.89 14.54 0.28
CA PRO A 229 20.24 14.91 1.51
C PRO A 229 19.11 15.92 1.29
N LEU A 230 17.97 15.65 1.88
CA LEU A 230 16.82 16.52 1.93
C LEU A 230 16.33 16.59 3.38
N CYS A 231 16.17 17.79 3.87
CA CYS A 231 15.67 18.04 5.23
C CYS A 231 14.49 19.00 5.17
N VAL A 232 13.45 18.68 5.93
CA VAL A 232 12.31 19.57 6.16
C VAL A 232 12.12 19.70 7.66
N SER A 233 12.04 20.94 8.15
CA SER A 233 11.74 21.20 9.54
C SER A 233 10.73 22.31 9.72
N ILE A 234 9.95 22.22 10.80
CA ILE A 234 9.06 23.27 11.27
C ILE A 234 9.57 23.75 12.61
N THR A 235 9.86 25.04 12.72
CA THR A 235 10.44 25.66 13.90
C THR A 235 9.62 26.86 14.34
N THR A 236 9.63 27.16 15.64
CA THR A 236 9.39 28.52 16.12
C THR A 236 10.68 29.34 15.97
N HIS A 237 10.69 30.59 16.42
CA HIS A 237 11.94 31.39 16.44
C HIS A 237 13.04 30.78 17.34
N SER A 238 12.70 29.94 18.31
CA SER A 238 13.63 29.42 19.32
C SER A 238 13.74 27.91 19.38
N HIS A 239 12.78 27.15 18.85
CA HIS A 239 12.73 25.70 18.99
C HIS A 239 12.30 25.01 17.69
N GLU A 240 12.93 23.88 17.42
CA GLU A 240 12.49 22.93 16.41
C GLU A 240 11.31 22.12 16.96
N LEU A 241 10.20 22.07 16.23
CA LEU A 241 8.99 21.38 16.62
C LEU A 241 8.84 20.02 15.93
N ALA A 242 9.26 19.95 14.68
CA ALA A 242 9.22 18.75 13.88
C ALA A 242 10.30 18.81 12.80
N THR A 243 10.94 17.70 12.56
CA THR A 243 11.94 17.57 11.50
C THR A 243 11.89 16.20 10.86
N ALA A 244 12.19 16.13 9.58
CA ALA A 244 12.35 14.89 8.84
C ALA A 244 13.54 15.03 7.89
N HIS A 245 14.32 13.97 7.79
CA HIS A 245 15.53 13.90 6.98
C HIS A 245 15.47 12.73 6.02
N ALA A 246 15.94 12.94 4.82
CA ALA A 246 16.30 11.91 3.87
C ALA A 246 17.81 11.95 3.66
N PHE A 247 18.43 10.80 3.66
CA PHE A 247 19.87 10.64 3.43
C PHE A 247 20.08 9.92 2.09
N ASP A 248 21.17 10.21 1.46
CA ASP A 248 21.83 9.71 0.23
C ASP A 248 21.02 8.97 -0.85
N ASP A 249 20.11 8.06 -0.53
CA ASP A 249 19.42 7.21 -1.50
C ASP A 249 17.96 7.61 -1.76
N THR A 250 17.43 8.59 -1.02
CA THR A 250 16.04 9.02 -1.16
C THR A 250 15.97 10.48 -1.59
N HIS A 251 15.04 10.80 -2.48
CA HIS A 251 14.81 12.18 -2.94
C HIS A 251 13.58 12.78 -2.30
N TYR A 252 13.05 12.23 -1.22
CA TYR A 252 11.81 12.68 -0.62
C TYR A 252 11.81 12.56 0.90
N VAL A 253 11.02 13.41 1.53
CA VAL A 253 10.79 13.43 2.98
C VAL A 253 9.31 13.57 3.25
N PHE A 254 8.83 12.84 4.25
CA PHE A 254 7.49 13.03 4.81
C PHE A 254 7.59 13.46 6.27
N LEU A 255 6.94 14.58 6.57
CA LEU A 255 6.87 15.14 7.91
C LEU A 255 5.39 15.20 8.33
N SER A 256 5.04 14.56 9.43
CA SER A 256 3.75 14.71 10.08
C SER A 256 3.96 15.32 11.46
N THR A 257 3.24 16.39 11.76
CA THR A 257 3.37 17.05 13.05
C THR A 257 2.32 16.57 14.04
N THR A 258 2.64 16.64 15.33
CA THR A 258 1.60 16.78 16.35
C THR A 258 0.78 18.06 16.05
N PRO A 259 -0.45 18.22 16.57
CA PRO A 259 -1.21 19.44 16.34
C PRO A 259 -0.42 20.68 16.75
N LEU A 260 -0.12 21.54 15.76
CA LEU A 260 0.48 22.85 15.99
C LEU A 260 -0.59 23.82 16.45
N GLU A 261 -0.28 24.67 17.42
CA GLU A 261 -1.19 25.74 17.86
C GLU A 261 -1.36 26.80 16.75
N ALA A 262 -2.39 27.63 16.86
CA ALA A 262 -2.54 28.79 15.98
C ALA A 262 -1.35 29.72 16.16
N GLY A 263 -0.70 30.12 15.07
CA GLY A 263 0.48 30.97 15.16
C GLY A 263 1.34 30.96 13.91
N THR A 264 2.46 31.62 14.04
CA THR A 264 3.46 31.75 12.97
C THR A 264 4.66 30.86 13.28
N TYR A 265 5.08 30.12 12.26
CA TYR A 265 6.20 29.19 12.29
C TYR A 265 7.14 29.44 11.13
N LEU A 266 8.30 28.84 11.16
CA LEU A 266 9.21 28.79 10.02
C LEU A 266 9.23 27.37 9.46
N LEU A 267 8.89 27.23 8.19
CA LEU A 267 9.11 26.01 7.41
C LEU A 267 10.46 26.15 6.71
N ARG A 268 11.40 25.31 7.08
CA ARG A 268 12.73 25.26 6.50
C ARG A 268 12.84 24.03 5.63
N VAL A 269 13.31 24.22 4.42
CA VAL A 269 13.64 23.14 3.49
C VAL A 269 15.08 23.30 3.09
N HIS A 270 15.83 22.24 3.18
CA HIS A 270 17.22 22.19 2.77
C HIS A 270 17.43 20.96 1.90
N GLY A 271 17.78 21.18 0.64
CA GLY A 271 18.03 20.14 -0.36
C GLY A 271 19.19 20.50 -1.25
N MET A 272 19.60 19.60 -2.11
CA MET A 272 20.69 19.80 -3.08
C MET A 272 20.19 20.24 -4.46
N ALA A 273 18.91 20.11 -4.73
CA ALA A 273 18.25 20.45 -5.99
C ALA A 273 16.92 21.17 -5.71
N PRO A 274 16.25 21.74 -6.72
CA PRO A 274 14.92 22.29 -6.55
C PRO A 274 13.96 21.26 -5.90
N VAL A 275 13.18 21.74 -4.93
CA VAL A 275 12.32 20.91 -4.10
C VAL A 275 10.86 21.24 -4.37
N HIS A 276 10.05 20.21 -4.58
CA HIS A 276 8.60 20.26 -4.60
C HIS A 276 8.08 20.01 -3.19
N VAL A 277 7.28 20.91 -2.65
CA VAL A 277 6.71 20.79 -1.32
C VAL A 277 5.19 20.81 -1.41
N ASP A 278 4.57 19.74 -0.94
CA ASP A 278 3.14 19.61 -0.78
C ASP A 278 2.79 19.62 0.71
N MET A 279 1.90 20.51 1.11
CA MET A 279 1.43 20.60 2.50
C MET A 279 -0.05 20.37 2.59
N PHE A 280 -0.45 19.68 3.62
CA PHE A 280 -1.84 19.35 3.89
C PHE A 280 -2.21 19.72 5.32
N GLY A 281 -3.34 20.39 5.47
CA GLY A 281 -3.87 20.82 6.76
C GLY A 281 -5.40 20.79 6.78
N ALA A 282 -6.00 20.67 7.95
CA ALA A 282 -7.45 20.72 8.12
C ALA A 282 -8.05 22.09 7.78
N GLN A 283 -7.22 23.11 7.64
CA GLN A 283 -7.56 24.48 7.18
C GLN A 283 -6.46 24.96 6.25
N PRO A 284 -6.76 25.96 5.37
CA PRO A 284 -5.74 26.58 4.53
C PRO A 284 -4.63 27.18 5.40
N VAL A 285 -3.40 26.91 5.05
CA VAL A 285 -2.23 27.58 5.63
C VAL A 285 -1.70 28.65 4.67
N THR A 286 -1.12 29.70 5.22
CA THR A 286 -0.48 30.74 4.44
C THR A 286 1.03 30.55 4.49
N LEU A 287 1.67 30.64 3.31
CA LEU A 287 3.12 30.61 3.17
C LEU A 287 3.57 31.91 2.51
N ALA A 288 4.54 32.54 3.11
CA ALA A 288 5.23 33.69 2.54
C ALA A 288 6.75 33.44 2.58
N PRO A 289 7.51 33.84 1.55
CA PRO A 289 8.95 33.79 1.62
C PRO A 289 9.43 34.53 2.88
N HIS A 290 10.33 33.91 3.63
CA HIS A 290 10.96 34.58 4.77
C HIS A 290 12.26 35.23 4.29
N SER A 291 12.24 36.58 4.20
CA SER A 291 13.42 37.37 3.83
C SER A 291 14.40 37.46 5.01
N SER A 292 14.96 36.34 5.44
CA SER A 292 16.20 36.44 6.19
C SER A 292 17.31 36.33 5.18
N GLU A 293 18.09 37.40 5.07
CA GLU A 293 19.36 37.40 4.38
C GLU A 293 20.11 36.13 4.69
N LEU A 294 20.52 35.43 3.64
CA LEU A 294 21.39 34.29 3.70
C LEU A 294 22.63 34.68 4.55
N LEU A 295 22.65 34.29 5.81
CA LEU A 295 23.87 34.27 6.61
C LEU A 295 24.61 32.97 6.37
#